data_529422db690b95a839c84ce922c72804
#
_entry.id   529422db690b95a839c84ce922c72804
#
_cell.length_a   1.000
_cell.length_b   1.000
_cell.length_c   1.000
_cell.angle_alpha   90.00
_cell.angle_beta   90.00
_cell.angle_gamma   90.00
#
_symmetry.space_group_name_H-M   'P 1'
#
loop_
_entity.id
_entity.type
_entity.pdbx_description
1 polymer ?
#
loop_
_entity_poly.entity_id
_entity_poly.type
_entity_poly.pdbx_seq_one_letter_code
_entity_poly.pdbx_strand_id
1 'polypeptide(L)'
;WLTTYRPNNVLSVSGGARYDYGYINISSHEDVYLADYLQKQGYTQEQIDLYKWNSHQVKKHYGDYSLSLGLVWTPSDKHLVKVNIGRSFRLPGANELAANGVHHGTFRHEQGDANLKSEQGWQLDASYHLKYRRISFSVSPFVSWFSNYIFLRPTGEWSVLPHAGQIYRYTGAEALFAGTEATVDVDFLRNFNYRISAEYVYTYNCDEHIPLSFSPPPVMRNTLTWQKNWYMLYAEWQSIARQNRVDRNEDRTAGANLFHLGGSLNIPIGGNNEIEITL
;
A
#
# COMPACT_ATOMS: atom_id res chain seq x y z
N TRP A 1 -14.47 21.57 -1.83
CA TRP A 1 -15.16 21.81 -3.09
C TRP A 1 -14.83 20.71 -4.09
N LEU A 2 -15.86 20.21 -4.78
CA LEU A 2 -15.75 19.23 -5.86
C LEU A 2 -16.77 19.59 -6.95
N THR A 3 -16.36 19.55 -8.21
CA THR A 3 -17.24 19.78 -9.35
C THR A 3 -16.94 18.83 -10.49
N THR A 4 -17.98 18.58 -11.31
CA THR A 4 -17.86 17.78 -12.53
C THR A 4 -18.54 18.50 -13.67
N TYR A 5 -17.85 18.65 -14.78
CA TYR A 5 -18.35 19.21 -16.03
C TYR A 5 -18.38 18.15 -17.13
N ARG A 6 -19.50 18.03 -17.80
CA ARG A 6 -19.71 17.09 -18.91
C ARG A 6 -20.06 17.84 -20.17
N PRO A 7 -19.07 18.20 -21.02
CA PRO A 7 -19.34 18.91 -22.28
C PRO A 7 -20.17 18.10 -23.27
N ASN A 8 -20.10 16.79 -23.18
CA ASN A 8 -20.87 15.83 -24.00
C ASN A 8 -20.97 14.46 -23.31
N ASN A 9 -21.60 13.49 -23.97
CA ASN A 9 -21.83 12.15 -23.43
C ASN A 9 -20.56 11.26 -23.33
N VAL A 10 -19.46 11.66 -23.99
CA VAL A 10 -18.22 10.86 -24.05
C VAL A 10 -17.09 11.43 -23.20
N LEU A 11 -17.24 12.67 -22.72
CA LEU A 11 -16.19 13.36 -21.96
C LEU A 11 -16.74 13.91 -20.64
N SER A 12 -16.03 13.62 -19.57
CA SER A 12 -16.29 14.20 -18.25
C SER A 12 -14.97 14.71 -17.64
N VAL A 13 -15.00 15.91 -17.11
CA VAL A 13 -13.87 16.54 -16.42
C VAL A 13 -14.32 16.85 -14.99
N SER A 14 -13.54 16.47 -14.01
CA SER A 14 -13.80 16.73 -12.59
C SER A 14 -12.64 17.47 -11.95
N GLY A 15 -12.92 18.37 -11.03
CA GLY A 15 -11.90 19.09 -10.27
C GLY A 15 -12.33 19.28 -8.82
N GLY A 16 -11.36 19.23 -7.92
CA GLY A 16 -11.61 19.37 -6.49
C GLY A 16 -10.48 20.06 -5.76
N ALA A 17 -10.83 20.73 -4.66
CA ALA A 17 -9.89 21.33 -3.72
C ALA A 17 -10.40 21.15 -2.30
N ARG A 18 -9.51 20.85 -1.36
CA ARG A 18 -9.79 20.71 0.07
C ARG A 18 -8.63 21.28 0.87
N TYR A 19 -8.94 21.94 1.96
CA TYR A 19 -8.00 22.32 2.99
C TYR A 19 -8.35 21.59 4.27
N ASP A 20 -7.36 21.03 4.94
CA ASP A 20 -7.52 20.33 6.21
C ASP A 20 -6.55 20.93 7.24
N TYR A 21 -7.03 21.01 8.48
CA TYR A 21 -6.25 21.37 9.64
C TYR A 21 -6.37 20.24 10.67
N GLY A 22 -5.24 19.82 11.22
CA GLY A 22 -5.17 18.75 12.21
C GLY A 22 -4.33 19.16 13.41
N TYR A 23 -4.78 18.73 14.59
CA TYR A 23 -4.02 18.84 15.84
C TYR A 23 -3.74 17.44 16.38
N ILE A 24 -2.47 17.18 16.68
CA ILE A 24 -2.02 15.91 17.26
C ILE A 24 -1.50 16.19 18.66
N ASN A 25 -2.03 15.47 19.65
CA ASN A 25 -1.60 15.51 21.03
C ASN A 25 -1.41 14.07 21.52
N ILE A 26 -0.16 13.70 21.76
CA ILE A 26 0.24 12.37 22.24
C ILE A 26 0.81 12.57 23.64
N SER A 27 0.33 11.80 24.61
CA SER A 27 0.88 11.78 25.95
C SER A 27 2.07 10.82 26.02
N SER A 28 3.06 11.15 26.85
CA SER A 28 4.11 10.20 27.18
C SER A 28 3.54 9.04 27.97
N HIS A 29 4.01 7.83 27.67
CA HIS A 29 3.66 6.62 28.39
C HIS A 29 4.92 5.87 28.81
N GLU A 30 5.12 5.72 30.12
CA GLU A 30 6.25 4.98 30.71
C GLU A 30 5.83 3.53 30.97
N ASP A 31 6.68 2.60 30.55
CA ASP A 31 6.55 1.18 30.89
C ASP A 31 7.33 0.89 32.18
N VAL A 32 6.63 0.94 33.31
CA VAL A 32 7.20 0.74 34.63
C VAL A 32 7.79 -0.69 34.78
N TYR A 33 7.15 -1.68 34.16
CA TYR A 33 7.64 -3.08 34.21
C TYR A 33 8.94 -3.24 33.41
N LEU A 34 9.03 -2.57 32.27
CA LEU A 34 10.24 -2.56 31.46
C LEU A 34 11.39 -1.86 32.19
N ALA A 35 11.14 -0.73 32.84
CA ALA A 35 12.13 -0.04 33.63
C ALA A 35 12.72 -0.92 34.75
N ASP A 36 11.85 -1.59 35.51
CA ASP A 36 12.27 -2.55 36.57
C ASP A 36 13.04 -3.75 35.99
N TYR A 37 12.59 -4.29 34.85
CA TYR A 37 13.29 -5.36 34.16
C TYR A 37 14.72 -4.94 33.74
N LEU A 38 14.87 -3.82 33.06
CA LEU A 38 16.18 -3.33 32.61
C LEU A 38 17.13 -3.04 33.79
N GLN A 39 16.61 -2.50 34.90
CA GLN A 39 17.39 -2.30 36.12
C GLN A 39 17.90 -3.64 36.67
N LYS A 40 17.07 -4.66 36.74
CA LYS A 40 17.47 -6.00 37.20
C LYS A 40 18.48 -6.67 36.28
N GLN A 41 18.48 -6.34 35.00
CA GLN A 41 19.46 -6.82 34.03
C GLN A 41 20.80 -6.06 34.07
N GLY A 42 20.92 -5.02 34.89
CA GLY A 42 22.14 -4.26 35.08
C GLY A 42 22.39 -3.15 34.06
N TYR A 43 21.33 -2.71 33.34
CA TYR A 43 21.42 -1.55 32.46
C TYR A 43 21.67 -0.27 33.25
N THR A 44 22.41 0.66 32.64
CA THR A 44 22.66 1.97 33.27
C THR A 44 21.38 2.80 33.32
N GLN A 45 21.30 3.77 34.25
CA GLN A 45 20.14 4.66 34.35
C GLN A 45 19.88 5.42 33.04
N GLU A 46 20.93 5.80 32.32
CA GLU A 46 20.81 6.45 31.01
C GLU A 46 20.14 5.54 29.97
N GLN A 47 20.51 4.28 29.93
CA GLN A 47 19.88 3.30 29.06
C GLN A 47 18.41 3.02 29.45
N ILE A 48 18.14 2.92 30.76
CA ILE A 48 16.77 2.76 31.25
C ILE A 48 15.92 3.97 30.84
N ASP A 49 16.40 5.18 31.03
CA ASP A 49 15.68 6.39 30.67
C ASP A 49 15.43 6.54 29.17
N LEU A 50 16.27 5.94 28.33
CA LEU A 50 16.06 5.89 26.87
C LEU A 50 14.95 4.93 26.45
N TYR A 51 14.85 3.76 27.10
CA TYR A 51 13.99 2.66 26.64
C TYR A 51 12.69 2.48 27.41
N LYS A 52 12.55 3.04 28.62
CA LYS A 52 11.35 2.92 29.45
C LYS A 52 10.11 3.61 28.89
N TRP A 53 10.26 4.50 27.92
CA TRP A 53 9.16 5.23 27.33
C TRP A 53 8.64 4.52 26.08
N ASN A 54 7.39 4.01 26.13
CA ASN A 54 6.72 3.45 24.96
C ASN A 54 6.23 4.54 24.00
N SER A 55 6.03 5.76 24.51
CA SER A 55 5.77 6.95 23.69
C SER A 55 6.28 8.21 24.37
N HIS A 56 6.71 9.18 23.55
CA HIS A 56 7.08 10.51 24.02
C HIS A 56 5.93 11.50 23.83
N GLN A 57 5.90 12.55 24.65
CA GLN A 57 4.93 13.62 24.50
C GLN A 57 5.16 14.38 23.20
N VAL A 58 4.12 14.47 22.34
CA VAL A 58 4.14 15.25 21.10
C VAL A 58 2.89 16.10 21.01
N LYS A 59 3.06 17.41 20.74
CA LYS A 59 1.96 18.32 20.43
C LYS A 59 2.29 19.04 19.13
N LYS A 60 1.49 18.83 18.10
CA LYS A 60 1.72 19.40 16.77
C LYS A 60 0.44 19.83 16.07
N HIS A 61 0.59 20.88 15.28
CA HIS A 61 -0.43 21.40 14.40
C HIS A 61 0.02 21.24 12.95
N TYR A 62 -0.87 20.84 12.09
CA TYR A 62 -0.64 20.66 10.68
C TYR A 62 -1.78 21.31 9.90
N GLY A 63 -1.47 21.97 8.80
CA GLY A 63 -2.46 22.48 7.89
C GLY A 63 -1.95 22.35 6.46
N ASP A 64 -2.76 21.81 5.56
CA ASP A 64 -2.37 21.63 4.18
C ASP A 64 -3.60 21.48 3.26
N TYR A 65 -3.36 21.48 1.96
CA TYR A 65 -4.41 21.42 0.94
C TYR A 65 -4.22 20.22 0.01
N SER A 66 -5.34 19.72 -0.49
CA SER A 66 -5.40 18.71 -1.54
C SER A 66 -6.06 19.29 -2.78
N LEU A 67 -5.54 18.92 -3.95
CA LEU A 67 -6.08 19.30 -5.25
C LEU A 67 -6.25 18.06 -6.11
N SER A 68 -7.27 18.07 -6.97
CA SER A 68 -7.47 16.99 -7.94
C SER A 68 -8.05 17.54 -9.26
N LEU A 69 -7.60 16.93 -10.35
CA LEU A 69 -8.18 17.13 -11.69
C LEU A 69 -8.26 15.75 -12.35
N GLY A 70 -9.46 15.38 -12.79
CA GLY A 70 -9.73 14.10 -13.43
C GLY A 70 -10.41 14.27 -14.78
N LEU A 71 -10.07 13.38 -15.70
CA LEU A 71 -10.68 13.28 -17.03
C LEU A 71 -11.13 11.83 -17.23
N VAL A 72 -12.36 11.68 -17.71
CA VAL A 72 -12.92 10.40 -18.17
C VAL A 72 -13.37 10.59 -19.62
N TRP A 73 -12.84 9.75 -20.51
CA TRP A 73 -13.16 9.78 -21.93
C TRP A 73 -13.63 8.40 -22.40
N THR A 74 -14.84 8.33 -22.91
CA THR A 74 -15.50 7.11 -23.38
C THR A 74 -15.89 7.27 -24.86
N PRO A 75 -14.90 7.20 -25.79
CA PRO A 75 -15.15 7.44 -27.22
C PRO A 75 -16.12 6.43 -27.84
N SER A 76 -16.27 5.27 -27.25
CA SER A 76 -17.26 4.24 -27.60
C SER A 76 -17.53 3.33 -26.39
N ASP A 77 -18.51 2.47 -26.52
CA ASP A 77 -18.83 1.39 -25.55
C ASP A 77 -17.70 0.37 -25.31
N LYS A 78 -16.68 0.41 -26.15
CA LYS A 78 -15.51 -0.50 -26.07
C LYS A 78 -14.31 0.10 -25.37
N HIS A 79 -14.19 1.41 -25.32
CA HIS A 79 -13.01 2.12 -24.86
C HIS A 79 -13.35 3.06 -23.70
N LEU A 80 -12.58 2.95 -22.63
CA LEU A 80 -12.63 3.88 -21.51
C LEU A 80 -11.21 4.31 -21.17
N VAL A 81 -10.97 5.61 -21.16
CA VAL A 81 -9.71 6.23 -20.72
C VAL A 81 -10.03 7.10 -19.51
N LYS A 82 -9.22 6.98 -18.47
CA LYS A 82 -9.23 7.87 -17.31
C LYS A 82 -7.83 8.42 -17.10
N VAL A 83 -7.74 9.69 -16.75
CA VAL A 83 -6.48 10.32 -16.33
C VAL A 83 -6.79 11.21 -15.14
N ASN A 84 -5.98 11.09 -14.09
CA ASN A 84 -6.08 11.96 -12.93
C ASN A 84 -4.70 12.51 -12.57
N ILE A 85 -4.69 13.79 -12.16
CA ILE A 85 -3.56 14.40 -11.48
C ILE A 85 -4.06 14.97 -10.16
N GLY A 86 -3.31 14.76 -9.10
CA GLY A 86 -3.68 15.27 -7.80
C GLY A 86 -2.49 15.58 -6.92
N ARG A 87 -2.68 16.55 -6.03
CA ARG A 87 -1.84 16.78 -4.88
C ARG A 87 -2.56 16.28 -3.64
N SER A 88 -1.90 15.42 -2.90
CA SER A 88 -2.39 14.90 -1.63
C SER A 88 -1.42 15.20 -0.50
N PHE A 89 -1.92 15.14 0.72
CA PHE A 89 -1.10 15.14 1.92
C PHE A 89 -1.67 14.19 2.95
N ARG A 90 -0.81 13.78 3.88
CA ARG A 90 -1.15 12.95 5.03
C ARG A 90 -0.44 13.49 6.27
N LEU A 91 -1.16 13.56 7.37
CA LEU A 91 -0.55 13.86 8.67
C LEU A 91 0.21 12.63 9.16
N PRO A 92 1.37 12.80 9.84
CA PRO A 92 2.03 11.69 10.50
C PRO A 92 1.10 11.03 11.52
N GLY A 93 1.13 9.70 11.58
CA GLY A 93 0.42 8.94 12.61
C GLY A 93 1.06 9.08 13.98
N ALA A 94 0.31 8.73 15.04
CA ALA A 94 0.83 8.78 16.42
C ALA A 94 2.09 7.90 16.59
N ASN A 95 2.11 6.70 16.01
CA ASN A 95 3.26 5.82 16.04
C ASN A 95 4.47 6.42 15.32
N GLU A 96 4.23 7.05 14.16
CA GLU A 96 5.29 7.68 13.38
C GLU A 96 5.98 8.82 14.14
N LEU A 97 5.23 9.52 15.00
CA LEU A 97 5.75 10.65 15.78
C LEU A 97 6.36 10.25 17.11
N ALA A 98 5.85 9.24 17.79
CA ALA A 98 6.10 9.06 19.21
C ALA A 98 6.37 7.60 19.65
N ALA A 99 6.30 6.60 18.78
CA ALA A 99 6.56 5.22 19.16
C ALA A 99 8.01 5.06 19.66
N ASN A 100 8.18 4.23 20.69
CA ASN A 100 9.49 3.77 21.15
C ASN A 100 9.30 2.42 21.87
N GLY A 101 9.18 1.34 21.10
CA GLY A 101 8.90 0.04 21.71
C GLY A 101 8.79 -1.08 20.70
N VAL A 102 8.57 -2.28 21.24
CA VAL A 102 8.50 -3.51 20.44
C VAL A 102 7.12 -3.67 19.81
N HIS A 103 7.06 -3.80 18.50
CA HIS A 103 5.86 -4.23 17.79
C HIS A 103 5.80 -5.77 17.83
N HIS A 104 5.00 -6.33 18.72
CA HIS A 104 4.98 -7.78 18.99
C HIS A 104 4.64 -8.66 17.78
N GLY A 105 3.87 -8.16 16.81
CA GLY A 105 3.54 -8.91 15.60
C GLY A 105 4.72 -9.11 14.64
N THR A 106 5.74 -8.26 14.71
CA THR A 106 6.91 -8.29 13.81
C THR A 106 8.23 -8.39 14.54
N PHE A 107 8.24 -8.35 15.87
CA PHE A 107 9.43 -8.33 16.73
C PHE A 107 10.42 -7.20 16.39
N ARG A 108 9.92 -6.09 15.84
CA ARG A 108 10.70 -4.90 15.53
C ARG A 108 10.63 -3.92 16.69
N HIS A 109 11.74 -3.27 16.99
CA HIS A 109 11.70 -2.09 17.84
C HIS A 109 11.45 -0.87 16.94
N GLU A 110 10.29 -0.26 17.05
CA GLU A 110 9.91 0.89 16.26
C GLU A 110 10.16 2.18 17.03
N GLN A 111 10.83 3.15 16.40
CA GLN A 111 11.09 4.48 16.91
C GLN A 111 10.44 5.52 16.02
N GLY A 112 9.61 6.38 16.63
CA GLY A 112 9.01 7.53 15.99
C GLY A 112 9.99 8.70 15.91
N ASP A 113 9.67 9.68 15.07
CA ASP A 113 10.35 10.97 15.02
C ASP A 113 9.36 12.11 15.21
N ALA A 114 9.45 12.77 16.36
CA ALA A 114 8.61 13.93 16.67
C ALA A 114 8.81 15.12 15.72
N ASN A 115 9.84 15.13 14.87
CA ASN A 115 10.11 16.20 13.91
C ASN A 115 9.52 15.96 12.52
N LEU A 116 8.86 14.84 12.29
CA LEU A 116 8.22 14.55 11.00
C LEU A 116 7.27 15.68 10.59
N LYS A 117 7.36 16.06 9.33
CA LYS A 117 6.42 16.94 8.64
C LYS A 117 5.28 16.12 8.04
N SER A 118 4.22 16.79 7.60
CA SER A 118 3.19 16.13 6.81
C SER A 118 3.78 15.50 5.53
N GLU A 119 3.34 14.31 5.19
CA GLU A 119 3.63 13.71 3.89
C GLU A 119 2.88 14.48 2.82
N GLN A 120 3.54 14.80 1.71
CA GLN A 120 2.98 15.58 0.61
C GLN A 120 3.45 14.98 -0.72
N GLY A 121 2.52 14.79 -1.65
CA GLY A 121 2.85 14.22 -2.94
C GLY A 121 1.96 14.69 -4.07
N TRP A 122 2.52 14.65 -5.28
CA TRP A 122 1.81 14.75 -6.53
C TRP A 122 1.73 13.38 -7.18
N GLN A 123 0.55 13.04 -7.67
CA GLN A 123 0.30 11.78 -8.36
C GLN A 123 -0.34 12.06 -9.72
N LEU A 124 0.17 11.39 -10.74
CA LEU A 124 -0.46 11.26 -12.05
C LEU A 124 -0.76 9.78 -12.26
N ASP A 125 -2.01 9.45 -12.48
CA ASP A 125 -2.46 8.12 -12.86
C ASP A 125 -3.30 8.16 -14.13
N ALA A 126 -3.16 7.11 -14.92
CA ALA A 126 -3.98 6.89 -16.10
C ALA A 126 -4.51 5.46 -16.08
N SER A 127 -5.66 5.24 -16.67
CA SER A 127 -6.15 3.89 -16.95
C SER A 127 -6.78 3.83 -18.33
N TYR A 128 -6.54 2.72 -19.00
CA TYR A 128 -7.18 2.39 -20.26
C TYR A 128 -7.86 1.04 -20.13
N HIS A 129 -9.14 0.97 -20.51
CA HIS A 129 -9.92 -0.25 -20.58
C HIS A 129 -10.44 -0.45 -22.00
N LEU A 130 -10.21 -1.64 -22.52
CA LEU A 130 -10.74 -2.11 -23.78
C LEU A 130 -11.64 -3.32 -23.53
N LYS A 131 -12.83 -3.31 -24.08
CA LYS A 131 -13.70 -4.50 -24.15
C LYS A 131 -14.07 -4.76 -25.62
N TYR A 132 -13.53 -5.83 -26.17
CA TYR A 132 -13.77 -6.19 -27.56
C TYR A 132 -14.09 -7.67 -27.71
N ARG A 133 -15.32 -7.98 -28.06
CA ARG A 133 -15.82 -9.35 -28.23
C ARG A 133 -15.61 -10.18 -26.96
N ARG A 134 -14.63 -11.10 -27.01
CA ARG A 134 -14.26 -12.04 -25.93
C ARG A 134 -12.99 -11.64 -25.19
N ILE A 135 -12.48 -10.45 -25.44
CA ILE A 135 -11.24 -9.96 -24.85
C ILE A 135 -11.55 -8.69 -24.07
N SER A 136 -11.11 -8.65 -22.83
CA SER A 136 -11.02 -7.43 -22.04
C SER A 136 -9.54 -7.17 -21.72
N PHE A 137 -9.12 -5.94 -21.87
CA PHE A 137 -7.78 -5.49 -21.52
C PHE A 137 -7.88 -4.26 -20.64
N SER A 138 -7.07 -4.20 -19.59
CA SER A 138 -6.89 -2.98 -18.80
C SER A 138 -5.42 -2.77 -18.47
N VAL A 139 -5.01 -1.52 -18.45
CA VAL A 139 -3.69 -1.09 -17.99
C VAL A 139 -3.82 0.20 -17.23
N SER A 140 -3.12 0.29 -16.08
CA SER A 140 -3.22 1.43 -15.16
C SER A 140 -1.81 1.84 -14.69
N PRO A 141 -1.06 2.61 -15.51
CA PRO A 141 0.20 3.20 -15.09
C PRO A 141 -0.03 4.37 -14.12
N PHE A 142 0.91 4.56 -13.21
CA PHE A 142 0.95 5.72 -12.33
C PHE A 142 2.39 6.18 -12.04
N VAL A 143 2.50 7.44 -11.65
CA VAL A 143 3.71 8.01 -11.08
C VAL A 143 3.32 8.94 -9.94
N SER A 144 4.01 8.81 -8.80
CA SER A 144 3.83 9.67 -7.64
C SER A 144 5.18 10.19 -7.17
N TRP A 145 5.28 11.48 -6.99
CA TRP A 145 6.44 12.13 -6.42
C TRP A 145 6.06 12.76 -5.09
N PHE A 146 6.81 12.43 -4.04
CA PHE A 146 6.61 12.93 -2.70
C PHE A 146 7.77 13.84 -2.30
N SER A 147 7.46 15.05 -1.85
CA SER A 147 8.45 15.95 -1.25
C SER A 147 8.84 15.53 0.17
N ASN A 148 8.00 14.75 0.83
CA ASN A 148 8.25 14.17 2.15
C ASN A 148 7.40 12.92 2.30
N TYR A 149 7.94 11.76 1.94
CA TYR A 149 7.32 10.44 2.13
C TYR A 149 7.75 9.88 3.48
N ILE A 150 6.79 9.48 4.31
CA ILE A 150 7.08 8.92 5.64
C ILE A 150 7.10 7.40 5.54
N PHE A 151 8.22 6.80 5.94
CA PHE A 151 8.41 5.35 5.89
C PHE A 151 9.20 4.85 7.10
N LEU A 152 9.07 3.55 7.35
CA LEU A 152 9.77 2.86 8.42
C LEU A 152 11.05 2.24 7.86
N ARG A 153 12.20 2.58 8.46
CA ARG A 153 13.52 2.21 7.96
C ARG A 153 14.30 1.37 8.95
N PRO A 154 14.93 0.24 8.54
CA PRO A 154 15.86 -0.50 9.37
C PRO A 154 17.14 0.33 9.61
N THR A 155 17.56 0.47 10.87
CA THR A 155 18.76 1.23 11.23
C THR A 155 20.06 0.44 11.13
N GLY A 156 19.99 -0.89 11.14
CA GLY A 156 21.13 -1.79 11.29
C GLY A 156 21.52 -2.03 12.77
N GLU A 157 20.89 -1.33 13.70
CA GLU A 157 21.11 -1.50 15.14
C GLU A 157 20.15 -2.52 15.72
N TRP A 158 20.61 -3.26 16.74
CA TRP A 158 19.80 -4.22 17.48
C TRP A 158 19.26 -3.62 18.77
N SER A 159 18.02 -3.90 19.05
CA SER A 159 17.37 -3.47 20.27
C SER A 159 17.90 -4.21 21.51
N VAL A 160 17.98 -3.49 22.61
CA VAL A 160 18.25 -4.10 23.94
C VAL A 160 16.99 -4.61 24.62
N LEU A 161 15.80 -4.30 24.06
CA LEU A 161 14.54 -4.72 24.64
C LEU A 161 14.31 -6.22 24.49
N PRO A 162 13.66 -6.86 25.47
CA PRO A 162 13.31 -8.28 25.38
C PRO A 162 12.34 -8.53 24.21
N HIS A 163 12.53 -9.64 23.52
CA HIS A 163 11.72 -10.03 22.36
C HIS A 163 11.74 -9.04 21.18
N ALA A 164 12.71 -8.14 21.14
CA ALA A 164 12.92 -7.23 20.04
C ALA A 164 14.06 -7.70 19.14
N GLY A 165 13.91 -7.47 17.83
CA GLY A 165 14.97 -7.62 16.85
C GLY A 165 15.66 -6.28 16.55
N GLN A 166 15.81 -6.01 15.26
CA GLN A 166 16.43 -4.77 14.77
C GLN A 166 15.57 -3.54 15.09
N ILE A 167 16.24 -2.41 15.32
CA ILE A 167 15.59 -1.11 15.48
C ILE A 167 15.20 -0.56 14.09
N TYR A 168 13.97 -0.11 13.98
CA TYR A 168 13.42 0.57 12.83
C TYR A 168 13.00 1.98 13.23
N ARG A 169 13.31 2.97 12.41
CA ARG A 169 12.96 4.37 12.67
C ARG A 169 12.06 4.91 11.58
N TYR A 170 11.01 5.62 11.99
CA TYR A 170 10.20 6.41 11.07
C TYR A 170 10.99 7.62 10.58
N THR A 171 11.02 7.85 9.29
CA THR A 171 11.75 8.95 8.67
C THR A 171 10.98 9.48 7.47
N GLY A 172 11.27 10.72 7.08
CA GLY A 172 10.76 11.32 5.84
C GLY A 172 11.86 11.49 4.82
N ALA A 173 11.54 11.28 3.55
CA ALA A 173 12.45 11.51 2.42
C ALA A 173 11.69 11.99 1.18
N GLU A 174 12.40 12.65 0.26
CA GLU A 174 11.89 12.82 -1.09
C GLU A 174 11.84 11.45 -1.77
N ALA A 175 10.70 11.11 -2.36
CA ALA A 175 10.48 9.77 -2.89
C ALA A 175 9.75 9.78 -4.23
N LEU A 176 10.13 8.82 -5.09
CA LEU A 176 9.47 8.54 -6.35
C LEU A 176 8.87 7.14 -6.33
N PHE A 177 7.60 7.06 -6.68
CA PHE A 177 6.90 5.82 -6.96
C PHE A 177 6.47 5.83 -8.42
N ALA A 178 6.68 4.74 -9.13
CA ALA A 178 6.14 4.56 -10.46
C ALA A 178 5.74 3.09 -10.63
N GLY A 179 4.62 2.85 -11.27
CA GLY A 179 4.16 1.48 -11.41
C GLY A 179 3.06 1.32 -12.44
N THR A 180 2.65 0.07 -12.59
CA THR A 180 1.53 -0.27 -13.47
C THR A 180 0.90 -1.58 -13.02
N GLU A 181 -0.41 -1.64 -13.23
CA GLU A 181 -1.16 -2.89 -13.22
C GLU A 181 -1.70 -3.13 -14.63
N ALA A 182 -1.62 -4.35 -15.10
CA ALA A 182 -2.18 -4.74 -16.39
C ALA A 182 -2.93 -6.06 -16.27
N THR A 183 -4.09 -6.15 -16.92
CA THR A 183 -4.90 -7.37 -16.95
C THR A 183 -5.38 -7.64 -18.37
N VAL A 184 -5.26 -8.88 -18.80
CA VAL A 184 -5.89 -9.42 -20.02
C VAL A 184 -6.83 -10.52 -19.58
N ASP A 185 -8.05 -10.47 -20.09
CA ASP A 185 -9.11 -11.42 -19.79
C ASP A 185 -9.69 -11.94 -21.11
N VAL A 186 -9.71 -13.25 -21.32
CA VAL A 186 -10.09 -13.86 -22.59
C VAL A 186 -11.06 -15.01 -22.39
N ASP A 187 -12.27 -14.87 -22.93
CA ASP A 187 -13.23 -15.99 -23.08
C ASP A 187 -12.88 -16.80 -24.34
N PHE A 188 -11.93 -17.75 -24.25
CA PHE A 188 -11.37 -18.41 -25.43
C PHE A 188 -12.20 -19.59 -25.95
N LEU A 189 -12.93 -20.26 -25.05
CA LEU A 189 -13.88 -21.32 -25.37
C LEU A 189 -15.20 -21.10 -24.63
N ARG A 190 -16.25 -21.86 -25.03
CA ARG A 190 -17.51 -21.86 -24.29
C ARG A 190 -17.26 -22.36 -22.87
N ASN A 191 -17.61 -21.52 -21.87
CA ASN A 191 -17.46 -21.78 -20.45
C ASN A 191 -16.01 -21.70 -19.92
N PHE A 192 -15.01 -21.31 -20.73
CA PHE A 192 -13.64 -21.13 -20.27
C PHE A 192 -13.20 -19.67 -20.39
N ASN A 193 -12.68 -19.15 -19.31
CA ASN A 193 -12.03 -17.86 -19.23
C ASN A 193 -10.57 -18.01 -18.80
N TYR A 194 -9.69 -17.25 -19.41
CA TYR A 194 -8.30 -17.15 -18.99
C TYR A 194 -7.94 -15.72 -18.72
N ARG A 195 -7.43 -15.46 -17.50
CA ARG A 195 -7.01 -14.15 -17.04
C ARG A 195 -5.53 -14.15 -16.73
N ILE A 196 -4.81 -13.16 -17.24
CA ILE A 196 -3.44 -12.82 -16.85
C ILE A 196 -3.49 -11.44 -16.23
N SER A 197 -2.93 -11.29 -15.03
CA SER A 197 -2.68 -9.99 -14.43
C SER A 197 -1.23 -9.87 -14.00
N ALA A 198 -0.66 -8.68 -14.15
CA ALA A 198 0.69 -8.36 -13.70
C ALA A 198 0.71 -7.01 -13.03
N GLU A 199 1.48 -6.89 -11.96
CA GLU A 199 1.64 -5.66 -11.18
C GLU A 199 3.10 -5.44 -10.82
N TYR A 200 3.51 -4.18 -10.88
CA TYR A 200 4.84 -3.77 -10.46
C TYR A 200 4.83 -2.35 -9.92
N VAL A 201 5.53 -2.14 -8.82
CA VAL A 201 5.77 -0.82 -8.23
C VAL A 201 7.27 -0.62 -8.06
N TYR A 202 7.78 0.41 -8.70
CA TYR A 202 9.11 0.93 -8.50
C TYR A 202 9.06 1.98 -7.40
N THR A 203 9.92 1.88 -6.39
CA THR A 203 10.05 2.85 -5.31
C THR A 203 11.49 3.32 -5.20
N TYR A 204 11.68 4.59 -4.87
CA TYR A 204 13.01 5.19 -4.85
C TYR A 204 13.08 6.35 -3.85
N ASN A 205 14.08 6.32 -2.99
CA ASN A 205 14.46 7.43 -2.12
C ASN A 205 15.37 8.36 -2.92
N CYS A 206 14.88 9.56 -3.24
CA CYS A 206 15.58 10.52 -4.08
C CYS A 206 16.75 11.20 -3.33
N ASP A 207 16.66 11.34 -2.01
CA ASP A 207 17.70 11.98 -1.20
C ASP A 207 18.96 11.12 -1.12
N GLU A 208 18.80 9.81 -1.04
CA GLU A 208 19.90 8.88 -0.86
C GLU A 208 20.23 8.04 -2.09
N HIS A 209 19.45 8.15 -3.14
CA HIS A 209 19.61 7.44 -4.41
C HIS A 209 19.56 5.90 -4.27
N ILE A 210 18.70 5.37 -3.42
CA ILE A 210 18.51 3.93 -3.17
C ILE A 210 17.01 3.57 -3.21
N PRO A 211 16.64 2.27 -3.32
CA PRO A 211 15.26 1.86 -3.14
C PRO A 211 14.73 2.21 -1.74
N LEU A 212 13.43 2.41 -1.62
CA LEU A 212 12.76 2.50 -0.31
C LEU A 212 12.69 1.12 0.35
N SER A 213 12.66 1.11 1.69
CA SER A 213 12.42 -0.11 2.47
C SER A 213 11.09 -0.77 2.07
N PHE A 214 11.04 -2.08 2.10
CA PHE A 214 9.86 -2.90 1.79
C PHE A 214 9.30 -2.71 0.38
N SER A 215 10.14 -2.35 -0.59
CA SER A 215 9.76 -2.26 -2.00
C SER A 215 9.18 -3.59 -2.50
N PRO A 216 7.93 -3.66 -2.98
CA PRO A 216 7.34 -4.92 -3.39
C PRO A 216 7.97 -5.45 -4.69
N PRO A 217 8.17 -6.77 -4.82
CA PRO A 217 8.59 -7.36 -6.08
C PRO A 217 7.45 -7.38 -7.10
N PRO A 218 7.75 -7.52 -8.41
CA PRO A 218 6.74 -7.78 -9.42
C PRO A 218 5.96 -9.07 -9.12
N VAL A 219 4.66 -9.03 -9.37
CA VAL A 219 3.77 -10.20 -9.23
C VAL A 219 3.00 -10.41 -10.52
N MET A 220 2.88 -11.67 -10.94
CA MET A 220 2.05 -12.08 -12.07
C MET A 220 1.11 -13.20 -11.61
N ARG A 221 -0.17 -13.12 -12.00
CA ARG A 221 -1.18 -14.14 -11.76
C ARG A 221 -1.76 -14.62 -13.08
N ASN A 222 -1.95 -15.91 -13.19
CA ASN A 222 -2.56 -16.58 -14.32
C ASN A 222 -3.70 -17.44 -13.79
N THR A 223 -4.93 -17.14 -14.18
CA THR A 223 -6.12 -17.84 -13.68
C THR A 223 -6.88 -18.44 -14.83
N LEU A 224 -7.05 -19.75 -14.82
CA LEU A 224 -7.94 -20.47 -15.72
C LEU A 224 -9.23 -20.80 -14.98
N THR A 225 -10.35 -20.33 -15.49
CA THR A 225 -11.69 -20.55 -14.91
C THR A 225 -12.53 -21.36 -15.89
N TRP A 226 -13.19 -22.39 -15.39
CA TRP A 226 -14.23 -23.11 -16.09
C TRP A 226 -15.55 -22.94 -15.34
N GLN A 227 -16.55 -22.41 -16.04
CA GLN A 227 -17.88 -22.13 -15.46
C GLN A 227 -18.95 -22.73 -16.33
N LYS A 228 -19.84 -23.51 -15.75
CA LYS A 228 -20.99 -24.09 -16.47
C LYS A 228 -22.19 -24.18 -15.54
N ASN A 229 -23.28 -23.52 -15.95
CA ASN A 229 -24.54 -23.46 -15.20
C ASN A 229 -24.31 -22.94 -13.76
N TRP A 230 -24.44 -23.82 -12.79
CA TRP A 230 -24.42 -23.51 -11.34
C TRP A 230 -23.09 -23.88 -10.66
N TYR A 231 -22.06 -24.27 -11.40
CA TYR A 231 -20.74 -24.57 -10.83
C TYR A 231 -19.60 -23.88 -11.58
N MET A 232 -18.58 -23.51 -10.83
CA MET A 232 -17.34 -22.91 -11.30
C MET A 232 -16.15 -23.64 -10.68
N LEU A 233 -15.11 -23.87 -11.47
CA LEU A 233 -13.79 -24.33 -11.00
C LEU A 233 -12.74 -23.38 -11.52
N TYR A 234 -11.70 -23.13 -10.72
CA TYR A 234 -10.56 -22.36 -11.17
C TYR A 234 -9.23 -22.95 -10.69
N ALA A 235 -8.21 -22.71 -11.49
CA ALA A 235 -6.81 -22.94 -11.15
C ALA A 235 -6.05 -21.63 -11.34
N GLU A 236 -5.28 -21.23 -10.34
CA GLU A 236 -4.46 -20.02 -10.39
C GLU A 236 -3.01 -20.36 -10.09
N TRP A 237 -2.12 -19.80 -10.90
CA TRP A 237 -0.69 -19.76 -10.66
C TRP A 237 -0.27 -18.32 -10.43
N GLN A 238 0.28 -18.03 -9.23
CA GLN A 238 0.86 -16.74 -8.87
C GLN A 238 2.38 -16.86 -8.82
N SER A 239 3.07 -16.05 -9.61
CA SER A 239 4.51 -15.92 -9.61
C SER A 239 4.90 -14.60 -8.97
N ILE A 240 5.67 -14.65 -7.88
CA ILE A 240 6.23 -13.51 -7.17
C ILE A 240 7.72 -13.49 -7.49
N ALA A 241 8.20 -12.41 -8.10
CA ALA A 241 9.60 -12.28 -8.44
C ALA A 241 10.47 -12.14 -7.19
N ARG A 242 11.78 -12.38 -7.32
CA ARG A 242 12.73 -12.11 -6.24
C ARG A 242 12.77 -10.62 -5.92
N GLN A 243 12.72 -10.28 -4.61
CA GLN A 243 12.95 -8.91 -4.15
C GLN A 243 14.46 -8.63 -4.09
N ASN A 244 14.94 -7.88 -5.08
CA ASN A 244 16.34 -7.46 -5.19
C ASN A 244 16.56 -5.97 -4.91
N ARG A 245 15.45 -5.19 -4.90
CA ARG A 245 15.48 -3.76 -4.66
C ARG A 245 15.21 -3.52 -3.18
N VAL A 246 16.27 -3.37 -2.42
CA VAL A 246 16.25 -3.28 -0.95
C VAL A 246 16.93 -1.99 -0.51
N ASP A 247 16.51 -1.46 0.65
CA ASP A 247 17.16 -0.36 1.36
C ASP A 247 18.44 -0.86 2.04
N ARG A 248 19.20 0.05 2.66
CA ARG A 248 20.30 -0.30 3.56
C ARG A 248 19.75 -1.14 4.72
N ASN A 249 20.52 -2.12 5.17
CA ASN A 249 20.17 -2.99 6.30
C ASN A 249 18.89 -3.82 6.10
N GLU A 250 18.44 -3.98 4.86
CA GLU A 250 17.34 -4.84 4.45
C GLU A 250 17.86 -6.01 3.61
N ASP A 251 17.39 -7.21 3.90
CA ASP A 251 17.78 -8.42 3.18
C ASP A 251 16.93 -8.64 1.92
N ARG A 252 17.56 -9.23 0.90
CA ARG A 252 16.88 -9.68 -0.30
C ARG A 252 16.03 -10.90 -0.01
N THR A 253 14.83 -10.96 -0.60
CA THR A 253 13.91 -12.07 -0.43
C THR A 253 13.79 -12.89 -1.72
N ALA A 254 13.83 -14.21 -1.61
CA ALA A 254 13.62 -15.11 -2.74
C ALA A 254 12.21 -14.96 -3.33
N GLY A 255 12.10 -15.16 -4.63
CA GLY A 255 10.79 -15.25 -5.29
C GLY A 255 10.06 -16.55 -4.92
N ALA A 256 8.76 -16.58 -5.20
CA ALA A 256 7.90 -17.72 -4.91
C ALA A 256 6.91 -18.00 -6.05
N ASN A 257 6.49 -19.25 -6.17
CA ASN A 257 5.39 -19.65 -7.01
C ASN A 257 4.33 -20.32 -6.13
N LEU A 258 3.09 -19.82 -6.23
CA LEU A 258 1.96 -20.32 -5.48
C LEU A 258 0.92 -20.87 -6.46
N PHE A 259 0.29 -21.97 -6.10
CA PHE A 259 -0.77 -22.60 -6.89
C PHE A 259 -2.02 -22.71 -6.03
N HIS A 260 -3.13 -22.22 -6.57
CA HIS A 260 -4.43 -22.24 -5.93
C HIS A 260 -5.41 -23.00 -6.80
N LEU A 261 -6.22 -23.83 -6.16
CA LEU A 261 -7.35 -24.50 -6.78
C LEU A 261 -8.58 -24.19 -5.95
N GLY A 262 -9.69 -23.90 -6.60
CA GLY A 262 -10.94 -23.64 -5.90
C GLY A 262 -12.14 -23.78 -6.81
N GLY A 263 -13.31 -23.66 -6.23
CA GLY A 263 -14.56 -23.73 -6.97
C GLY A 263 -15.75 -23.24 -6.17
N SER A 264 -16.86 -23.01 -6.86
CA SER A 264 -18.13 -22.67 -6.23
C SER A 264 -19.30 -23.40 -6.87
N LEU A 265 -20.32 -23.62 -6.05
CA LEU A 265 -21.63 -24.19 -6.43
C LEU A 265 -22.70 -23.16 -6.09
N ASN A 266 -23.48 -22.73 -7.09
CA ASN A 266 -24.61 -21.81 -6.92
C ASN A 266 -25.91 -22.57 -7.19
N ILE A 267 -26.50 -23.12 -6.12
CA ILE A 267 -27.66 -24.02 -6.18
C ILE A 267 -28.93 -23.18 -6.06
N PRO A 268 -29.77 -23.07 -7.09
CA PRO A 268 -31.05 -22.40 -6.98
C PRO A 268 -32.02 -23.23 -6.10
N ILE A 269 -32.61 -22.60 -5.09
CA ILE A 269 -33.55 -23.25 -4.14
C ILE A 269 -35.00 -22.81 -4.31
N GLY A 270 -35.30 -22.07 -5.35
CA GLY A 270 -36.65 -21.60 -5.69
C GLY A 270 -36.88 -20.12 -5.43
N GLY A 271 -37.74 -19.50 -6.22
CA GLY A 271 -37.90 -18.06 -6.27
C GLY A 271 -36.60 -17.36 -6.73
N ASN A 272 -36.23 -16.27 -6.06
CA ASN A 272 -34.97 -15.56 -6.30
C ASN A 272 -33.85 -15.95 -5.31
N ASN A 273 -33.97 -17.10 -4.67
CA ASN A 273 -33.03 -17.55 -3.64
C ASN A 273 -32.06 -18.59 -4.21
N GLU A 274 -30.79 -18.51 -3.79
CA GLU A 274 -29.74 -19.47 -4.11
C GLU A 274 -28.89 -19.79 -2.89
N ILE A 275 -28.28 -20.94 -2.85
CA ILE A 275 -27.22 -21.32 -1.91
C ILE A 275 -25.90 -21.30 -2.65
N GLU A 276 -24.95 -20.48 -2.21
CA GLU A 276 -23.57 -20.50 -2.67
C GLU A 276 -22.69 -21.30 -1.71
N ILE A 277 -21.95 -22.26 -2.25
CA ILE A 277 -20.94 -23.03 -1.53
C ILE A 277 -19.63 -22.78 -2.22
N THR A 278 -18.64 -22.21 -1.50
CA THR A 278 -17.29 -21.93 -2.02
C THR A 278 -16.26 -22.78 -1.29
N LEU A 279 -15.32 -23.36 -2.05
CA LEU A 279 -14.20 -24.18 -1.57
C LEU A 279 -12.87 -23.58 -2.01
#